data_bf75576703ddee762a71b6b39884c532
#
_entry.id   bf75576703ddee762a71b6b39884c532
#
_cell.length_a   1.000
_cell.length_b   1.000
_cell.length_c   1.000
_cell.angle_alpha   90.00
_cell.angle_beta   90.00
_cell.angle_gamma   90.00
#
_symmetry.space_group_name_H-M   'P 1'
#
loop_
_entity.id
_entity.type
_entity.pdbx_description
1 polymer ?
#
loop_
_entity_poly.entity_id
_entity_poly.type
_entity_poly.pdbx_seq_one_letter_code
_entity_poly.pdbx_strand_id
1 'polypeptide(L)'
;METNTLLKQIRQEHAAAFTHSGKFHADDVFSAALLLYLNPEITITRGNKVPEDFEGVVFDIGRGQYDHHQKDSRIRENGVPYAAFGLLWEALGTEILGEELAQKFDEAFVQPLDNNDNTGEKNELAALIGNFNPTWDAGGSNDEAFFQAVSVAGM
;
A
#
# COMPACT_ATOMS: atom_id res chain seq x y z
N MET A 1 18.31 -7.21 5.87
CA MET A 1 18.39 -6.49 7.15
C MET A 1 17.16 -5.63 7.38
N GLU A 2 16.95 -4.59 6.56
CA GLU A 2 15.77 -3.74 6.68
C GLU A 2 14.47 -4.51 6.50
N THR A 3 14.45 -5.46 5.55
CA THR A 3 13.29 -6.31 5.29
C THR A 3 12.86 -7.06 6.54
N ASN A 4 13.81 -7.67 7.24
CA ASN A 4 13.51 -8.41 8.46
C ASN A 4 13.01 -7.50 9.57
N THR A 5 13.52 -6.28 9.66
CA THR A 5 13.07 -5.30 10.63
C THR A 5 11.61 -4.90 10.36
N LEU A 6 11.29 -4.61 9.10
CA LEU A 6 9.92 -4.27 8.71
C LEU A 6 8.97 -5.44 9.00
N LEU A 7 9.35 -6.65 8.62
CA LEU A 7 8.52 -7.84 8.84
C LEU A 7 8.26 -8.07 10.33
N LYS A 8 9.27 -7.90 11.17
CA LYS A 8 9.11 -8.00 12.63
C LYS A 8 8.15 -6.93 13.15
N GLN A 9 8.29 -5.70 12.65
CA GLN A 9 7.42 -4.59 13.04
C GLN A 9 5.96 -4.89 12.69
N ILE A 10 5.72 -5.47 11.50
CA ILE A 10 4.37 -5.84 11.06
C ILE A 10 3.79 -6.96 11.92
N ARG A 11 4.60 -7.95 12.26
CA ARG A 11 4.14 -9.16 12.97
C ARG A 11 4.14 -9.06 14.48
N GLN A 12 4.64 -7.98 15.04
CA GLN A 12 4.67 -7.84 16.51
C GLN A 12 3.26 -7.71 17.09
N GLU A 13 3.12 -8.02 18.38
CA GLU A 13 1.88 -7.82 19.10
C GLU A 13 1.50 -6.33 19.09
N HIS A 14 0.23 -6.03 18.88
CA HIS A 14 -0.30 -4.66 18.78
C HIS A 14 0.34 -3.84 17.66
N ALA A 15 0.73 -4.49 16.57
CA ALA A 15 1.27 -3.78 15.41
C ALA A 15 0.26 -2.78 14.84
N ALA A 16 0.77 -1.65 14.39
CA ALA A 16 -0.07 -0.57 13.84
C ALA A 16 0.52 -0.04 12.54
N ALA A 17 -0.36 0.45 11.67
CA ALA A 17 0.03 1.11 10.43
C ALA A 17 -0.84 2.34 10.22
N PHE A 18 -0.33 3.29 9.45
CA PHE A 18 -1.01 4.55 9.16
C PHE A 18 -0.89 4.90 7.68
N THR A 19 -1.98 5.35 7.09
CA THR A 19 -2.02 5.83 5.71
C THR A 19 -2.95 7.05 5.59
N HIS A 20 -3.02 7.64 4.39
CA HIS A 20 -3.87 8.80 4.16
C HIS A 20 -5.36 8.45 4.22
N SER A 21 -6.17 9.46 4.52
CA SER A 21 -7.63 9.37 4.46
C SER A 21 -8.16 9.89 3.13
N GLY A 22 -9.47 9.96 3.00
CA GLY A 22 -10.14 10.46 1.83
C GLY A 22 -10.23 9.43 0.71
N LYS A 23 -10.18 9.90 -0.53
CA LYS A 23 -10.24 9.01 -1.68
C LYS A 23 -9.06 8.05 -1.69
N PHE A 24 -9.38 6.77 -1.82
CA PHE A 24 -8.34 5.73 -1.88
C PHE A 24 -8.16 5.23 -3.31
N HIS A 25 -7.03 4.57 -3.53
CA HIS A 25 -6.64 4.01 -4.83
C HIS A 25 -6.20 2.57 -4.64
N ALA A 26 -5.87 1.89 -5.72
CA ALA A 26 -5.35 0.53 -5.62
C ALA A 26 -4.06 0.48 -4.79
N ASP A 27 -3.23 1.52 -4.89
CA ASP A 27 -1.94 1.57 -4.21
C ASP A 27 -2.07 1.42 -2.69
N ASP A 28 -2.86 2.27 -2.04
CA ASP A 28 -3.02 2.18 -0.58
C ASP A 28 -3.85 0.97 -0.17
N VAL A 29 -4.82 0.57 -0.99
CA VAL A 29 -5.67 -0.59 -0.71
C VAL A 29 -4.85 -1.89 -0.76
N PHE A 30 -4.05 -2.10 -1.80
CA PHE A 30 -3.21 -3.31 -1.88
C PHE A 30 -2.09 -3.30 -0.85
N SER A 31 -1.56 -2.12 -0.51
CA SER A 31 -0.60 -2.00 0.59
C SER A 31 -1.22 -2.48 1.91
N ALA A 32 -2.41 -2.01 2.21
CA ALA A 32 -3.13 -2.43 3.42
C ALA A 32 -3.42 -3.94 3.40
N ALA A 33 -3.84 -4.47 2.24
CA ALA A 33 -4.11 -5.91 2.09
C ALA A 33 -2.85 -6.74 2.34
N LEU A 34 -1.70 -6.28 1.87
CA LEU A 34 -0.42 -6.96 2.10
C LEU A 34 -0.10 -7.01 3.61
N LEU A 35 -0.25 -5.89 4.30
CA LEU A 35 0.00 -5.84 5.75
C LEU A 35 -0.94 -6.79 6.50
N LEU A 36 -2.22 -6.80 6.15
CA LEU A 36 -3.21 -7.69 6.78
C LEU A 36 -2.97 -9.16 6.44
N TYR A 37 -2.44 -9.45 5.26
CA TYR A 37 -2.03 -10.82 4.92
C TYR A 37 -0.92 -11.31 5.85
N LEU A 38 0.04 -10.45 6.16
CA LEU A 38 1.17 -10.78 7.04
C LEU A 38 0.77 -10.80 8.51
N ASN A 39 -0.19 -9.97 8.90
CA ASN A 39 -0.71 -9.92 10.27
C ASN A 39 -2.18 -9.49 10.25
N PRO A 40 -3.13 -10.45 10.33
CA PRO A 40 -4.55 -10.10 10.32
C PRO A 40 -5.01 -9.22 11.49
N GLU A 41 -4.22 -9.11 12.54
CA GLU A 41 -4.53 -8.32 13.73
C GLU A 41 -3.92 -6.92 13.70
N ILE A 42 -3.15 -6.57 12.65
CA ILE A 42 -2.59 -5.22 12.56
C ILE A 42 -3.70 -4.17 12.49
N THR A 43 -3.53 -3.08 13.24
CA THR A 43 -4.48 -1.97 13.22
C THR A 43 -4.05 -0.96 12.18
N ILE A 44 -4.91 -0.69 11.20
CA ILE A 44 -4.62 0.29 10.14
C ILE A 44 -5.51 1.52 10.39
N THR A 45 -4.87 2.67 10.56
CA THR A 45 -5.53 3.95 10.79
C THR A 45 -5.33 4.86 9.59
N ARG A 46 -6.37 5.61 9.24
CA ARG A 46 -6.34 6.56 8.12
C ARG A 46 -6.52 7.98 8.65
N GLY A 47 -5.78 8.93 8.09
CA GLY A 47 -5.89 10.32 8.51
C GLY A 47 -5.22 11.27 7.53
N ASN A 48 -5.38 12.56 7.76
CA ASN A 48 -4.82 13.61 6.90
C ASN A 48 -3.36 13.90 7.20
N LYS A 49 -2.89 13.51 8.37
CA LYS A 49 -1.53 13.78 8.82
C LYS A 49 -1.09 12.69 9.78
N VAL A 50 0.14 12.24 9.62
CA VAL A 50 0.71 11.24 10.54
C VAL A 50 0.92 11.88 11.91
N PRO A 51 0.39 11.27 12.99
CA PRO A 51 0.66 11.79 14.34
C PRO A 51 2.17 11.79 14.64
N GLU A 52 2.64 12.82 15.31
CA GLU A 52 4.08 12.97 15.63
C GLU A 52 4.62 11.81 16.46
N ASP A 53 3.80 11.23 17.31
CA ASP A 53 4.19 10.14 18.20
C ASP A 53 3.80 8.76 17.66
N PHE A 54 3.42 8.68 16.39
CA PHE A 54 2.98 7.41 15.82
C PHE A 54 4.16 6.43 15.72
N GLU A 55 3.97 5.26 16.28
CA GLU A 55 4.90 4.14 16.15
C GLU A 55 4.26 3.04 15.31
N GLY A 56 4.90 2.70 14.21
CA GLY A 56 4.37 1.67 13.33
C GLY A 56 4.76 1.91 11.87
N VAL A 57 4.09 1.20 10.97
CA VAL A 57 4.36 1.29 9.54
C VAL A 57 3.55 2.43 8.95
N VAL A 58 4.23 3.39 8.30
CA VAL A 58 3.58 4.50 7.61
C VAL A 58 3.74 4.28 6.11
N PHE A 59 2.65 4.31 5.37
CA PHE A 59 2.70 4.08 3.93
C PHE A 59 1.79 5.05 3.17
N ASP A 60 2.23 5.44 1.98
CA ASP A 60 1.51 6.32 1.05
C ASP A 60 1.20 7.71 1.62
N ILE A 61 1.91 8.12 2.65
CA ILE A 61 1.82 9.43 3.30
C ILE A 61 3.08 9.68 4.12
N GLY A 62 3.33 10.94 4.47
CA GLY A 62 4.37 11.31 5.41
C GLY A 62 5.75 11.48 4.83
N ARG A 63 5.92 11.26 3.53
CA ARG A 63 7.20 11.38 2.80
C ARG A 63 8.32 10.50 3.36
N GLY A 64 7.94 9.39 3.98
CA GLY A 64 8.87 8.42 4.51
C GLY A 64 9.27 7.38 3.48
N GLN A 65 9.82 6.26 3.96
CA GLN A 65 10.36 5.19 3.14
C GLN A 65 9.33 4.55 2.21
N TYR A 66 8.06 4.49 2.62
CA TYR A 66 6.99 3.84 1.86
C TYR A 66 5.99 4.84 1.29
N ASP A 67 6.46 6.03 0.97
CA ASP A 67 5.68 7.07 0.31
C ASP A 67 6.39 7.49 -0.98
N HIS A 68 5.62 7.70 -2.04
CA HIS A 68 6.16 8.04 -3.36
C HIS A 68 5.83 9.48 -3.81
N HIS A 69 5.20 10.28 -2.95
CA HIS A 69 4.73 11.62 -3.30
C HIS A 69 5.78 12.72 -3.16
N GLN A 70 7.05 12.37 -3.13
CA GLN A 70 8.15 13.32 -2.96
C GLN A 70 8.95 13.47 -4.26
N LYS A 71 9.69 14.57 -4.39
CA LYS A 71 10.43 14.91 -5.61
C LYS A 71 11.39 13.82 -6.07
N ASP A 72 12.07 13.18 -5.14
CA ASP A 72 13.09 12.17 -5.40
C ASP A 72 12.55 10.76 -5.15
N SER A 73 11.28 10.55 -5.51
CA SER A 73 10.67 9.23 -5.44
C SER A 73 11.45 8.23 -6.31
N ARG A 74 11.49 7.00 -5.86
CA ARG A 74 12.28 5.95 -6.49
C ARG A 74 11.66 5.46 -7.79
N ILE A 75 12.54 5.11 -8.74
CA ILE A 75 12.14 4.54 -10.04
C ILE A 75 12.93 3.25 -10.23
N ARG A 76 12.28 2.20 -10.74
CA ARG A 76 12.94 0.93 -11.04
C ARG A 76 13.94 1.09 -12.19
N GLU A 77 14.89 0.16 -12.30
CA GLU A 77 15.85 0.15 -13.39
C GLU A 77 15.20 0.17 -14.77
N ASN A 78 14.03 -0.47 -14.91
CA ASN A 78 13.30 -0.50 -16.19
C ASN A 78 12.45 0.75 -16.44
N GLY A 79 12.51 1.75 -15.55
CA GLY A 79 11.79 3.01 -15.70
C GLY A 79 10.41 3.05 -15.08
N VAL A 80 9.89 1.95 -14.54
CA VAL A 80 8.57 1.95 -13.88
C VAL A 80 8.72 2.56 -12.48
N PRO A 81 8.03 3.68 -12.19
CA PRO A 81 8.14 4.31 -10.89
C PRO A 81 7.50 3.46 -9.80
N TYR A 82 8.05 3.54 -8.59
CA TYR A 82 7.45 2.89 -7.42
C TYR A 82 6.27 3.70 -6.91
N ALA A 83 5.19 3.02 -6.53
CA ALA A 83 4.19 3.54 -5.62
C ALA A 83 4.41 2.88 -4.25
N ALA A 84 3.59 3.21 -3.25
CA ALA A 84 3.76 2.68 -1.90
C ALA A 84 3.72 1.14 -1.89
N PHE A 85 2.82 0.54 -2.66
CA PHE A 85 2.71 -0.91 -2.76
C PHE A 85 4.01 -1.53 -3.28
N GLY A 86 4.61 -0.95 -4.33
CA GLY A 86 5.87 -1.43 -4.87
C GLY A 86 7.01 -1.31 -3.87
N LEU A 87 7.06 -0.22 -3.11
CA LEU A 87 8.07 -0.03 -2.06
C LEU A 87 7.94 -1.08 -0.97
N LEU A 88 6.72 -1.38 -0.53
CA LEU A 88 6.46 -2.42 0.45
C LEU A 88 6.81 -3.80 -0.12
N TRP A 89 6.45 -4.06 -1.37
CA TRP A 89 6.75 -5.34 -2.02
C TRP A 89 8.25 -5.56 -2.16
N GLU A 90 9.02 -4.53 -2.51
CA GLU A 90 10.47 -4.63 -2.56
C GLU A 90 11.04 -5.06 -1.22
N ALA A 91 10.49 -4.55 -0.13
CA ALA A 91 10.96 -4.88 1.22
C ALA A 91 10.51 -6.26 1.70
N LEU A 92 9.34 -6.74 1.25
CA LEU A 92 8.69 -7.91 1.86
C LEU A 92 8.54 -9.11 0.93
N GLY A 93 8.55 -8.89 -0.39
CA GLY A 93 8.19 -9.94 -1.35
C GLY A 93 9.08 -11.17 -1.28
N THR A 94 10.38 -10.98 -1.13
CA THR A 94 11.34 -12.06 -1.06
C THR A 94 11.09 -12.96 0.17
N GLU A 95 10.70 -12.37 1.29
CA GLU A 95 10.38 -13.11 2.51
C GLU A 95 9.10 -13.95 2.36
N ILE A 96 8.19 -13.51 1.47
CA ILE A 96 6.91 -14.19 1.26
C ILE A 96 7.03 -15.30 0.21
N LEU A 97 7.65 -14.99 -0.94
CA LEU A 97 7.65 -15.88 -2.10
C LEU A 97 9.04 -16.37 -2.53
N GLY A 98 10.12 -15.88 -1.91
CA GLY A 98 11.47 -16.08 -2.41
C GLY A 98 11.78 -15.10 -3.54
N GLU A 99 13.07 -14.96 -3.85
CA GLU A 99 13.56 -13.93 -4.78
C GLU A 99 12.96 -14.04 -6.19
N GLU A 100 12.98 -15.24 -6.77
CA GLU A 100 12.52 -15.45 -8.15
C GLU A 100 11.03 -15.17 -8.32
N LEU A 101 10.19 -15.73 -7.45
CA LEU A 101 8.74 -15.55 -7.52
C LEU A 101 8.34 -14.12 -7.14
N ALA A 102 9.04 -13.50 -6.20
CA ALA A 102 8.78 -12.12 -5.84
C ALA A 102 9.02 -11.18 -7.02
N GLN A 103 10.09 -11.42 -7.78
CA GLN A 103 10.38 -10.61 -8.98
C GLN A 103 9.32 -10.84 -10.05
N LYS A 104 8.90 -12.06 -10.29
CA LYS A 104 7.85 -12.35 -11.27
C LYS A 104 6.52 -11.71 -10.90
N PHE A 105 6.17 -11.74 -9.63
CA PHE A 105 4.96 -11.09 -9.14
C PHE A 105 5.06 -9.57 -9.27
N ASP A 106 6.23 -9.00 -8.99
CA ASP A 106 6.46 -7.57 -9.18
C ASP A 106 6.21 -7.16 -10.63
N GLU A 107 6.80 -7.89 -11.58
CA GLU A 107 6.65 -7.59 -13.01
C GLU A 107 5.21 -7.75 -13.51
N ALA A 108 4.53 -8.80 -13.08
CA ALA A 108 3.21 -9.14 -13.62
C ALA A 108 2.07 -8.38 -12.94
N PHE A 109 2.22 -8.02 -11.68
CA PHE A 109 1.12 -7.49 -10.88
C PHE A 109 1.42 -6.13 -10.25
N VAL A 110 2.55 -6.01 -9.53
CA VAL A 110 2.86 -4.80 -8.77
C VAL A 110 3.20 -3.64 -9.70
N GLN A 111 4.06 -3.87 -10.70
CA GLN A 111 4.48 -2.81 -11.61
C GLN A 111 3.33 -2.16 -12.37
N PRO A 112 2.38 -2.91 -12.94
CA PRO A 112 1.22 -2.27 -13.59
C PRO A 112 0.41 -1.41 -12.63
N LEU A 113 0.24 -1.82 -11.39
CA LEU A 113 -0.46 -1.02 -10.39
C LEU A 113 0.31 0.23 -9.99
N ASP A 114 1.62 0.10 -9.77
CA ASP A 114 2.49 1.24 -9.47
C ASP A 114 2.49 2.25 -10.62
N ASN A 115 2.55 1.75 -11.85
CA ASN A 115 2.54 2.60 -13.04
C ASN A 115 1.19 3.32 -13.19
N ASN A 116 0.08 2.64 -12.95
CA ASN A 116 -1.23 3.26 -12.94
C ASN A 116 -1.30 4.41 -11.94
N ASP A 117 -0.80 4.17 -10.72
CA ASP A 117 -0.87 5.16 -9.64
C ASP A 117 -0.05 6.42 -9.97
N ASN A 118 1.12 6.26 -10.57
CA ASN A 118 2.03 7.36 -10.86
C ASN A 118 1.75 8.09 -12.19
N THR A 119 1.21 7.39 -13.18
CA THR A 119 1.06 7.94 -14.54
C THR A 119 -0.37 8.03 -15.03
N GLY A 120 -1.31 7.38 -14.35
CA GLY A 120 -2.69 7.31 -14.81
C GLY A 120 -2.92 6.28 -15.92
N GLU A 121 -1.91 5.47 -16.29
CA GLU A 121 -2.09 4.42 -17.28
C GLU A 121 -3.17 3.44 -16.86
N LYS A 122 -4.03 3.03 -17.78
CA LYS A 122 -5.20 2.21 -17.47
C LYS A 122 -4.82 0.87 -16.84
N ASN A 123 -5.55 0.51 -15.79
CA ASN A 123 -5.43 -0.78 -15.13
C ASN A 123 -6.82 -1.17 -14.63
N GLU A 124 -7.34 -2.29 -15.12
CA GLU A 124 -8.71 -2.72 -14.80
C GLU A 124 -8.91 -3.00 -13.32
N LEU A 125 -7.92 -3.60 -12.67
CA LEU A 125 -8.00 -3.89 -11.25
C LEU A 125 -7.99 -2.60 -10.42
N ALA A 126 -7.15 -1.63 -10.79
CA ALA A 126 -7.13 -0.33 -10.13
C ALA A 126 -8.47 0.39 -10.30
N ALA A 127 -9.09 0.30 -11.47
CA ALA A 127 -10.40 0.88 -11.72
C ALA A 127 -11.47 0.22 -10.86
N LEU A 128 -11.43 -1.11 -10.74
CA LEU A 128 -12.36 -1.84 -9.87
C LEU A 128 -12.25 -1.37 -8.42
N ILE A 129 -11.04 -1.29 -7.90
CA ILE A 129 -10.80 -0.82 -6.53
C ILE A 129 -11.29 0.62 -6.37
N GLY A 130 -11.01 1.49 -7.34
CA GLY A 130 -11.44 2.88 -7.31
C GLY A 130 -12.95 3.04 -7.23
N ASN A 131 -13.70 2.09 -7.79
CA ASN A 131 -15.15 2.12 -7.76
C ASN A 131 -15.76 1.86 -6.37
N PHE A 132 -14.96 1.40 -5.41
CA PHE A 132 -15.40 1.31 -4.01
C PHE A 132 -15.46 2.66 -3.32
N ASN A 133 -14.84 3.70 -3.87
CA ASN A 133 -14.93 5.04 -3.29
C ASN A 133 -16.37 5.53 -3.32
N PRO A 134 -16.88 6.10 -2.22
CA PRO A 134 -18.23 6.69 -2.21
C PRO A 134 -18.30 7.87 -3.17
N THR A 135 -19.50 8.15 -3.68
CA THR A 135 -19.73 9.36 -4.45
C THR A 135 -19.60 10.58 -3.55
N TRP A 136 -19.28 11.74 -4.13
CA TRP A 136 -19.07 12.97 -3.38
C TRP A 136 -20.29 13.38 -2.53
N ASP A 137 -21.49 12.96 -2.92
CA ASP A 137 -22.73 13.30 -2.24
C ASP A 137 -23.19 12.24 -1.21
N ALA A 138 -22.38 11.20 -1.00
CA ALA A 138 -22.78 10.10 -0.11
C ALA A 138 -22.70 10.45 1.38
N GLY A 139 -21.93 11.45 1.75
CA GLY A 139 -21.76 11.85 3.15
C GLY A 139 -21.06 10.81 4.01
N GLY A 140 -20.58 11.22 5.16
CA GLY A 140 -19.92 10.33 6.12
C GLY A 140 -18.48 9.97 5.77
N SER A 141 -17.91 9.08 6.57
CA SER A 141 -16.55 8.60 6.42
C SER A 141 -16.47 7.55 5.30
N ASN A 142 -15.40 7.59 4.52
CA ASN A 142 -15.14 6.55 3.52
C ASN A 142 -14.25 5.41 4.03
N ASP A 143 -13.96 5.35 5.33
CA ASP A 143 -13.14 4.30 5.90
C ASP A 143 -13.76 2.92 5.75
N GLU A 144 -15.07 2.81 5.93
CA GLU A 144 -15.77 1.54 5.73
C GLU A 144 -15.59 1.02 4.31
N ALA A 145 -15.76 1.90 3.31
CA ALA A 145 -15.56 1.53 1.91
C ALA A 145 -14.10 1.14 1.65
N PHE A 146 -13.15 1.84 2.26
CA PHE A 146 -11.73 1.49 2.17
C PHE A 146 -11.50 0.05 2.63
N PHE A 147 -12.01 -0.32 3.81
CA PHE A 147 -11.80 -1.67 4.33
C PHE A 147 -12.57 -2.74 3.54
N GLN A 148 -13.69 -2.40 2.92
CA GLN A 148 -14.36 -3.28 1.96
C GLN A 148 -13.47 -3.55 0.75
N ALA A 149 -12.86 -2.51 0.19
CA ALA A 149 -11.94 -2.65 -0.93
C ALA A 149 -10.70 -3.47 -0.54
N VAL A 150 -10.17 -3.27 0.66
CA VAL A 150 -9.05 -4.05 1.19
C VAL A 150 -9.41 -5.52 1.27
N SER A 151 -10.63 -5.84 1.72
CA SER A 151 -11.11 -7.22 1.78
C SER A 151 -11.14 -7.88 0.40
N VAL A 152 -11.58 -7.15 -0.62
CA VAL A 152 -11.57 -7.64 -2.01
C VAL A 152 -10.13 -7.83 -2.50
N ALA A 153 -9.26 -6.88 -2.21
CA ALA A 153 -7.86 -6.95 -2.63
C ALA A 153 -7.12 -8.13 -2.00
N GLY A 154 -7.50 -8.53 -0.79
CA GLY A 154 -6.90 -9.65 -0.08
C GLY A 154 -7.30 -11.02 -0.61
N MET A 155 -8.31 -11.09 -1.44
CA MET A 155 -8.73 -12.36 -2.05
C MET A 155 -7.69 -12.80 -3.13
#